data_56a9522282df6f7dbdd541c20904771c
#
_entry.id   56a9522282df6f7dbdd541c20904771c
#
_cell.length_a   1.000
_cell.length_b   1.000
_cell.length_c   1.000
_cell.angle_alpha   90.00
_cell.angle_beta   90.00
_cell.angle_gamma   90.00
#
_symmetry.space_group_name_H-M   'P 1'
#
loop_
_entity.id
_entity.type
_entity.pdbx_description
1 polymer ?
#
loop_
_entity_poly.entity_id
_entity_poly.type
_entity_poly.pdbx_seq_one_letter_code
_entity_poly.pdbx_strand_id
1 'polypeptide(L)'
;MARAPSVATTPGGADVLTVLRALADPKRFRLLSALREKERCVRDLVDGEGMAQPLVSHHLRVLVEAGLVRSRRADGFTMYAVDPGGMARAREAVVALLDTDVLDPLAMPGGNQECCSD
;
A
#
# COMPACT_ATOMS: atom_id res chain seq x y z
N MET A 1 0.47 -14.20 -21.17
CA MET A 1 0.50 -13.97 -20.71
C MET A 1 0.23 -13.15 -20.31
N ALA A 2 0.05 -12.95 -20.40
CA ALA A 2 -0.17 -12.20 -20.23
C ALA A 2 -0.17 -11.66 -19.20
N ARG A 3 0.15 -11.30 -18.94
CA ARG A 3 0.27 -10.89 -18.02
C ARG A 3 0.43 -9.62 -18.03
N ALA A 4 0.01 -8.89 -18.51
CA ALA A 4 0.20 -7.66 -18.32
C ALA A 4 0.59 -7.33 -17.04
N PRO A 5 0.71 -8.10 -16.40
CA PRO A 5 1.14 -7.92 -15.22
C PRO A 5 2.24 -7.08 -15.03
N SER A 6 2.97 -7.01 -15.87
CA SER A 6 4.09 -6.15 -15.73
C SER A 6 3.69 -4.74 -15.46
N VAL A 7 2.50 -4.41 -15.75
CA VAL A 7 2.05 -3.09 -15.51
C VAL A 7 1.94 -2.81 -14.05
N ALA A 8 1.53 -3.78 -13.32
CA ALA A 8 1.28 -3.58 -11.93
C ALA A 8 2.50 -3.76 -11.06
N THR A 9 3.51 -4.38 -11.56
CA THR A 9 4.67 -4.71 -10.76
C THR A 9 5.87 -3.91 -11.20
N THR A 10 6.54 -3.28 -10.27
CA THR A 10 7.77 -2.58 -10.56
C THR A 10 8.91 -3.28 -9.87
N PRO A 11 10.10 -3.23 -10.44
CA PRO A 11 11.25 -3.86 -9.84
C PRO A 11 11.46 -3.32 -8.44
N GLY A 12 11.52 -4.19 -7.48
CA GLY A 12 11.73 -3.77 -6.11
C GLY A 12 10.61 -2.96 -5.57
N GLY A 13 9.52 -2.87 -6.29
CA GLY A 13 8.42 -2.07 -5.86
C GLY A 13 7.20 -2.89 -5.61
N ALA A 14 6.18 -2.24 -5.16
CA ALA A 14 4.95 -2.91 -4.86
C ALA A 14 4.07 -2.95 -6.08
N ASP A 15 3.34 -4.03 -6.18
CA ASP A 15 2.25 -4.14 -7.11
C ASP A 15 1.15 -3.20 -6.62
N VAL A 16 0.64 -2.35 -7.49
CA VAL A 16 -0.33 -1.35 -7.07
C VAL A 16 -1.57 -1.99 -6.45
N LEU A 17 -2.02 -3.11 -6.98
CA LEU A 17 -3.19 -3.77 -6.42
C LEU A 17 -2.90 -4.29 -5.02
N THR A 18 -1.71 -4.83 -4.81
CA THR A 18 -1.30 -5.30 -3.49
C THR A 18 -1.27 -4.14 -2.51
N VAL A 19 -0.78 -2.99 -2.94
CA VAL A 19 -0.75 -1.79 -2.09
C VAL A 19 -2.17 -1.38 -1.73
N LEU A 20 -3.06 -1.32 -2.71
CA LEU A 20 -4.42 -0.91 -2.45
C LEU A 20 -5.14 -1.86 -1.51
N ARG A 21 -4.92 -3.15 -1.68
CA ARG A 21 -5.51 -4.13 -0.79
C ARG A 21 -4.99 -3.99 0.63
N ALA A 22 -3.70 -3.74 0.76
CA ALA A 22 -3.11 -3.58 2.08
C ALA A 22 -3.69 -2.36 2.78
N LEU A 23 -3.95 -1.30 2.05
CA LEU A 23 -4.44 -0.06 2.63
C LEU A 23 -5.95 -0.06 2.87
N ALA A 24 -6.67 -0.98 2.27
CA ALA A 24 -8.12 -0.93 2.30
C ALA A 24 -8.76 -1.51 3.56
N ASP A 25 -7.95 -1.92 4.52
CA ASP A 25 -8.46 -2.48 5.77
C ASP A 25 -8.32 -1.43 6.86
N PRO A 26 -9.38 -1.10 7.61
CA PRO A 26 -9.31 -0.06 8.63
C PRO A 26 -8.24 -0.31 9.68
N LYS A 27 -8.05 -1.57 10.07
CA LYS A 27 -7.05 -1.88 11.08
C LYS A 27 -5.64 -1.68 10.56
N ARG A 28 -5.40 -2.08 9.31
CA ARG A 28 -4.08 -1.85 8.72
C ARG A 28 -3.83 -0.36 8.51
N PHE A 29 -4.86 0.37 8.16
CA PHE A 29 -4.74 1.81 8.03
C PHE A 29 -4.28 2.43 9.35
N ARG A 30 -4.89 2.01 10.46
CA ARG A 30 -4.52 2.53 11.77
C ARG A 30 -3.10 2.14 12.15
N LEU A 31 -2.72 0.90 11.89
CA LEU A 31 -1.35 0.47 12.19
C LEU A 31 -0.33 1.26 11.38
N LEU A 32 -0.60 1.44 10.11
CA LEU A 32 0.32 2.21 9.27
C LEU A 32 0.40 3.65 9.75
N SER A 33 -0.72 4.24 10.16
CA SER A 33 -0.71 5.59 10.67
C SER A 33 0.14 5.72 11.92
N ALA A 34 0.04 4.72 12.81
CA ALA A 34 0.85 4.71 14.02
C ALA A 34 2.33 4.59 13.69
N LEU A 35 2.66 3.77 12.71
CA LEU A 35 4.06 3.58 12.33
C LEU A 35 4.63 4.78 11.59
N ARG A 36 3.78 5.59 10.99
CA ARG A 36 4.26 6.81 10.35
C ARG A 36 4.77 7.82 11.39
N GLU A 37 4.29 7.71 12.61
CA GLU A 37 4.73 8.62 13.66
C GLU A 37 6.08 8.21 14.21
N LYS A 38 6.28 6.94 14.42
CA LYS A 38 7.56 6.43 14.89
C LYS A 38 7.58 4.91 14.82
N GLU A 39 8.77 4.37 14.89
CA GLU A 39 9.01 2.94 14.92
C GLU A 39 8.38 2.34 16.18
N ARG A 40 7.79 1.16 16.07
CA ARG A 40 7.14 0.51 17.21
C ARG A 40 7.30 -0.99 17.13
N CYS A 41 7.27 -1.65 18.29
CA CYS A 41 7.24 -3.11 18.31
C CYS A 41 5.78 -3.58 18.34
N VAL A 42 5.58 -4.90 18.21
CA VAL A 42 4.23 -5.45 18.22
C VAL A 42 3.50 -5.11 19.50
N ARG A 43 4.19 -5.22 20.63
CA ARG A 43 3.54 -4.94 21.92
C ARG A 43 3.01 -3.51 21.97
N ASP A 44 3.77 -2.55 21.48
CA ASP A 44 3.32 -1.16 21.46
C ASP A 44 2.06 -1.01 20.64
N LEU A 45 2.00 -1.72 19.52
CA LEU A 45 0.83 -1.64 18.66
C LEU A 45 -0.38 -2.33 19.27
N VAL A 46 -0.15 -3.45 19.95
CA VAL A 46 -1.25 -4.13 20.65
C VAL A 46 -1.83 -3.21 21.70
N ASP A 47 -0.96 -2.60 22.50
CA ASP A 47 -1.41 -1.72 23.57
C ASP A 47 -2.07 -0.46 23.03
N GLY A 48 -1.49 0.11 21.99
CA GLY A 48 -1.98 1.38 21.48
C GLY A 48 -3.24 1.27 20.65
N GLU A 49 -3.40 0.15 19.94
CA GLU A 49 -4.54 0.02 19.03
C GLU A 49 -5.63 -0.88 19.57
N GLY A 50 -5.38 -1.54 20.69
CA GLY A 50 -6.42 -2.39 21.26
C GLY A 50 -6.74 -3.64 20.47
N MET A 51 -5.78 -4.13 19.69
CA MET A 51 -5.98 -5.33 18.89
C MET A 51 -5.20 -6.49 19.50
N ALA A 52 -5.71 -7.70 19.31
CA ALA A 52 -5.02 -8.89 19.77
C ALA A 52 -3.71 -9.07 19.01
N GLN A 53 -2.70 -9.60 19.68
CA GLN A 53 -1.38 -9.76 19.10
C GLN A 53 -1.38 -10.55 17.79
N PRO A 54 -2.08 -11.68 17.66
CA PRO A 54 -2.06 -12.41 16.40
C PRO A 54 -2.61 -11.59 15.25
N LEU A 55 -3.60 -10.75 15.53
CA LEU A 55 -4.17 -9.90 14.51
C LEU A 55 -3.19 -8.81 14.09
N VAL A 56 -2.52 -8.19 15.07
CA VAL A 56 -1.50 -7.19 14.76
C VAL A 56 -0.40 -7.81 13.91
N SER A 57 0.07 -9.00 14.31
CA SER A 57 1.14 -9.68 13.58
C SER A 57 0.72 -9.99 12.14
N HIS A 58 -0.51 -10.42 11.96
CA HIS A 58 -1.02 -10.71 10.63
C HIS A 58 -1.05 -9.46 9.76
N HIS A 59 -1.58 -8.38 10.31
CA HIS A 59 -1.67 -7.14 9.56
C HIS A 59 -0.30 -6.55 9.23
N LEU A 60 0.64 -6.68 10.17
CA LEU A 60 2.00 -6.20 9.91
C LEU A 60 2.64 -7.01 8.78
N ARG A 61 2.40 -8.32 8.74
CA ARG A 61 2.93 -9.13 7.66
C ARG A 61 2.39 -8.65 6.31
N VAL A 62 1.11 -8.38 6.24
CA VAL A 62 0.51 -7.89 5.00
C VAL A 62 1.17 -6.57 4.57
N LEU A 63 1.40 -5.67 5.52
CA LEU A 63 2.03 -4.39 5.21
C LEU A 63 3.48 -4.57 4.77
N VAL A 64 4.20 -5.49 5.39
CA VAL A 64 5.58 -5.77 5.00
C VAL A 64 5.61 -6.35 3.59
N GLU A 65 4.72 -7.30 3.30
CA GLU A 65 4.69 -7.92 1.98
C GLU A 65 4.31 -6.93 0.90
N ALA A 66 3.54 -5.92 1.26
CA ALA A 66 3.18 -4.87 0.30
C ALA A 66 4.29 -3.84 0.14
N GLY A 67 5.37 -3.96 0.91
CA GLY A 67 6.50 -3.05 0.79
C GLY A 67 6.34 -1.73 1.51
N LEU A 68 5.28 -1.59 2.31
CA LEU A 68 5.00 -0.33 2.99
C LEU A 68 5.69 -0.21 4.34
N VAL A 69 5.99 -1.35 4.94
CA VAL A 69 6.55 -1.41 6.29
C VAL A 69 7.77 -2.32 6.24
N ARG A 70 8.75 -2.01 7.04
CA ARG A 70 9.93 -2.87 7.17
C ARG A 70 10.12 -3.20 8.64
N SER A 71 10.87 -4.26 8.91
CA SER A 71 11.14 -4.65 10.27
C SER A 71 12.64 -4.77 10.48
N ARG A 72 13.06 -4.64 11.72
CA ARG A 72 14.45 -4.87 12.10
C ARG A 72 14.48 -5.37 13.52
N ARG A 73 15.54 -6.08 13.84
CA ARG A 73 15.73 -6.55 15.22
C ARG A 73 16.51 -5.51 15.99
N ALA A 74 16.07 -5.27 17.21
CA ALA A 74 16.75 -4.33 18.08
C ALA A 74 16.55 -4.79 19.52
N ASP A 75 17.63 -5.09 20.21
CA ASP A 75 17.58 -5.44 21.63
C ASP A 75 16.59 -6.55 21.94
N GLY A 76 16.55 -7.56 21.10
CA GLY A 76 15.68 -8.69 21.33
C GLY A 76 14.25 -8.50 20.88
N PHE A 77 13.91 -7.33 20.37
CA PHE A 77 12.58 -7.04 19.86
C PHE A 77 12.64 -6.87 18.36
N THR A 78 11.50 -7.11 17.71
CA THR A 78 11.37 -6.78 16.29
C THR A 78 10.64 -5.44 16.24
N MET A 79 11.29 -4.48 15.62
CA MET A 79 10.72 -3.15 15.46
C MET A 79 10.18 -3.01 14.06
N TYR A 80 9.08 -2.32 13.93
CA TYR A 80 8.45 -2.06 12.63
C TYR A 80 8.40 -0.57 12.38
N ALA A 81 8.62 -0.20 11.14
CA ALA A 81 8.61 1.20 10.74
C ALA A 81 8.16 1.28 9.29
N VAL A 82 7.67 2.43 8.86
CA VAL A 82 7.36 2.59 7.45
C VAL A 82 8.65 2.49 6.67
N ASP A 83 8.55 1.99 5.46
CA ASP A 83 9.69 1.88 4.56
C ASP A 83 9.61 3.07 3.60
N PRO A 84 10.48 4.07 3.75
CA PRO A 84 10.37 5.27 2.92
C PRO A 84 10.43 4.98 1.43
N GLY A 85 11.32 4.07 1.03
CA GLY A 85 11.41 3.71 -0.38
C GLY A 85 10.17 3.00 -0.88
N GLY A 86 9.65 2.09 -0.07
CA GLY A 86 8.42 1.39 -0.41
C GLY A 86 7.23 2.32 -0.47
N MET A 87 7.16 3.25 0.48
CA MET A 87 6.08 4.23 0.48
C MET A 87 6.15 5.12 -0.75
N ALA A 88 7.35 5.52 -1.14
CA ALA A 88 7.51 6.35 -2.33
C ALA A 88 7.09 5.61 -3.59
N ARG A 89 7.48 4.35 -3.70
CA ARG A 89 7.10 3.54 -4.88
C ARG A 89 5.59 3.31 -4.91
N ALA A 90 4.99 3.06 -3.76
CA ALA A 90 3.55 2.87 -3.67
C ALA A 90 2.80 4.15 -4.05
N ARG A 91 3.31 5.27 -3.56
CA ARG A 91 2.70 6.56 -3.89
C ARG A 91 2.74 6.80 -5.39
N GLU A 92 3.88 6.54 -6.02
CA GLU A 92 3.99 6.75 -7.44
C GLU A 92 3.04 5.84 -8.22
N ALA A 93 2.91 4.59 -7.78
CA ALA A 93 2.03 3.67 -8.47
C ALA A 93 0.57 4.09 -8.35
N VAL A 94 0.17 4.53 -7.17
CA VAL A 94 -1.21 4.96 -6.96
C VAL A 94 -1.48 6.27 -7.70
N VAL A 95 -0.55 7.21 -7.63
CA VAL A 95 -0.72 8.48 -8.34
C VAL A 95 -0.83 8.23 -9.84
N ALA A 96 0.01 7.36 -10.38
CA ALA A 96 -0.06 7.05 -11.80
C ALA A 96 -1.41 6.45 -12.18
N LEU A 97 -1.96 5.62 -11.31
CA LEU A 97 -3.25 5.02 -11.57
C LEU A 97 -4.36 6.07 -11.61
N LEU A 98 -4.27 7.05 -10.74
CA LEU A 98 -5.31 8.05 -10.59
C LEU A 98 -5.06 9.32 -11.42
N ASP A 99 -3.93 9.37 -12.11
CA ASP A 99 -3.54 10.54 -12.86
C ASP A 99 -4.37 10.63 -14.14
N THR A 100 -5.10 11.70 -14.28
CA THR A 100 -5.94 11.89 -15.45
C THR A 100 -5.29 12.82 -16.48
N ASP A 101 -4.09 13.30 -16.19
CA ASP A 101 -3.42 14.18 -17.15
C ASP A 101 -3.07 13.48 -18.44
N VAL A 102 -2.96 12.16 -18.38
CA VAL A 102 -2.66 11.41 -19.60
C VAL A 102 -3.88 11.33 -20.51
N LEU A 103 -5.04 11.66 -19.99
CA LEU A 103 -6.26 11.67 -20.77
C LEU A 103 -6.73 13.11 -20.92
N ASP A 104 -6.87 13.55 -22.11
CA ASP A 104 -7.38 14.89 -22.34
C ASP A 104 -8.86 14.73 -22.69
N PRO A 105 -9.76 15.10 -21.80
CA PRO A 105 -11.18 14.91 -22.05
C PRO A 105 -11.63 15.61 -23.31
N LEU A 106 -10.99 16.73 -23.63
CA LEU A 106 -11.39 17.47 -24.81
C LEU A 106 -10.86 16.83 -26.09
N ALA A 107 -9.84 16.01 -25.97
CA ALA A 107 -9.28 15.35 -27.11
C ALA A 107 -9.92 14.00 -27.35
N MET A 108 -10.80 13.56 -26.49
CA MET A 108 -11.40 12.26 -26.67
C MET A 108 -12.32 12.26 -27.88
N PRO A 109 -12.28 11.21 -28.65
CA PRO A 109 -13.13 11.15 -29.83
C PRO A 109 -14.57 11.19 -29.42
N GLY A 110 -15.36 11.87 -30.20
CA GLY A 110 -16.75 11.94 -29.89
C GLY A 110 -17.42 10.60 -29.99
N GLY A 111 -16.81 9.70 -30.65
CA GLY A 111 -17.38 8.36 -30.78
C GLY A 111 -17.54 7.65 -29.47
N ASN A 112 -16.96 8.18 -28.47
CA ASN A 112 -17.09 7.54 -27.20
C ASN A 112 -18.50 7.43 -26.74
N GLN A 113 -19.34 8.25 -27.25
CA GLN A 113 -20.70 8.17 -26.83
C GLN A 113 -21.30 6.83 -27.13
N GLU A 114 -20.78 6.20 -28.12
CA GLU A 114 -21.33 4.91 -28.48
C GLU A 114 -21.11 3.89 -27.42
N CYS A 115 -20.00 3.97 -26.76
CA CYS A 115 -19.74 3.05 -25.68
C CYS A 115 -20.70 3.29 -24.55
N CYS A 116 -20.99 4.51 -24.30
CA CYS A 116 -21.83 4.82 -23.19
C CYS A 116 -23.28 4.52 -23.45
N SER A 117 -23.62 4.43 -24.70
CA SER A 117 -25.02 4.23 -25.03
C SER A 117 -25.49 2.83 -24.73
N ASP A 118 -24.62 1.95 -24.42
CA ASP A 118 -25.03 0.59 -24.09
C ASP A 118 -25.79 0.50 -22.77
#